data_df5f967dead7899058b9c36e1283edb5
#
_entry.id   df5f967dead7899058b9c36e1283edb5
#
_cell.length_a   1.000
_cell.length_b   1.000
_cell.length_c   1.000
_cell.angle_alpha   90.00
_cell.angle_beta   90.00
_cell.angle_gamma   90.00
#
_symmetry.space_group_name_H-M   'P 1'
#
loop_
_entity.id
_entity.type
_entity.pdbx_description
1 polymer ?
#
loop_
_entity_poly.entity_id
_entity_poly.type
_entity_poly.pdbx_seq_one_letter_code
_entity_poly.pdbx_strand_id
1 'polypeptide(L)'
;MLNLAAAAVLHSHRDANFNMKAAFLEVAMDSLGTLAVIISAIVLMATGFDRADAIAAVVIALLMFPRAFVLIRQTLAVLIEFTPDGLDLDEVRKHILAQDHVVGVHDLHASTISTGLVQLSAHVTIEPECFTDDGCATDTLLRLQKCVADHFPVPIKHSTFQLESAEYAN
;
A
#
# COMPACT_ATOMS: atom_id res chain seq x y z
N MET A 1 17.39 -27.10 4.26
CA MET A 1 17.17 -27.81 2.97
C MET A 1 15.89 -27.33 2.29
N LEU A 2 14.74 -27.28 3.00
CA LEU A 2 13.46 -26.84 2.39
C LEU A 2 13.52 -25.41 1.81
N ASN A 3 14.13 -24.46 2.53
CA ASN A 3 14.27 -23.07 2.09
C ASN A 3 15.13 -22.92 0.84
N LEU A 4 16.18 -23.73 0.65
CA LEU A 4 17.01 -23.73 -0.57
C LEU A 4 16.22 -24.25 -1.78
N ALA A 5 15.41 -25.30 -1.60
CA ALA A 5 14.55 -25.81 -2.66
C ALA A 5 13.47 -24.77 -3.04
N ALA A 6 12.85 -24.14 -2.04
CA ALA A 6 11.88 -23.06 -2.25
C ALA A 6 12.50 -21.85 -2.96
N ALA A 7 13.73 -21.45 -2.58
CA ALA A 7 14.45 -20.37 -3.22
C ALA A 7 14.75 -20.69 -4.70
N ALA A 8 15.13 -21.92 -5.01
CA ALA A 8 15.41 -22.36 -6.40
C ALA A 8 14.15 -22.32 -7.28
N VAL A 9 13.00 -22.75 -6.74
CA VAL A 9 11.73 -22.70 -7.45
C VAL A 9 11.27 -21.25 -7.66
N LEU A 10 11.36 -20.40 -6.64
CA LEU A 10 10.96 -19.00 -6.73
C LEU A 10 11.91 -18.18 -7.61
N HIS A 11 13.18 -18.56 -7.70
CA HIS A 11 14.16 -17.86 -8.53
C HIS A 11 13.76 -17.82 -10.01
N SER A 12 13.17 -18.90 -10.54
CA SER A 12 12.73 -18.95 -11.95
C SER A 12 11.54 -18.05 -12.25
N HIS A 13 10.76 -17.66 -11.22
CA HIS A 13 9.55 -16.86 -11.36
C HIS A 13 9.64 -15.48 -10.66
N ARG A 14 10.83 -15.10 -10.15
CA ARG A 14 11.03 -13.88 -9.35
C ARG A 14 10.63 -12.59 -10.06
N ASP A 15 10.71 -12.56 -11.39
CA ASP A 15 10.45 -11.37 -12.19
C ASP A 15 8.99 -11.32 -12.73
N ALA A 16 8.16 -12.32 -12.37
CA ALA A 16 6.78 -12.41 -12.86
C ALA A 16 5.86 -11.34 -12.24
N ASN A 17 6.06 -11.00 -10.96
CA ASN A 17 5.32 -9.93 -10.28
C ASN A 17 6.00 -9.51 -8.97
N PHE A 18 5.56 -8.36 -8.41
CA PHE A 18 6.15 -7.77 -7.21
C PHE A 18 6.09 -8.71 -5.97
N ASN A 19 4.99 -9.45 -5.83
CA ASN A 19 4.80 -10.39 -4.71
C ASN A 19 5.76 -11.58 -4.79
N MET A 20 6.04 -12.09 -6.01
CA MET A 20 7.01 -13.16 -6.21
C MET A 20 8.43 -12.72 -5.89
N LYS A 21 8.79 -11.49 -6.26
CA LYS A 21 10.09 -10.92 -5.92
C LYS A 21 10.25 -10.76 -4.40
N ALA A 22 9.23 -10.29 -3.72
CA ALA A 22 9.22 -10.16 -2.25
C ALA A 22 9.36 -11.54 -1.58
N ALA A 23 8.58 -12.53 -2.00
CA ALA A 23 8.65 -13.90 -1.48
C ALA A 23 10.01 -14.55 -1.74
N PHE A 24 10.60 -14.36 -2.92
CA PHE A 24 11.95 -14.84 -3.22
C PHE A 24 13.00 -14.24 -2.28
N LEU A 25 12.98 -12.91 -2.08
CA LEU A 25 13.90 -12.24 -1.18
C LEU A 25 13.74 -12.73 0.26
N GLU A 26 12.52 -13.05 0.69
CA GLU A 26 12.24 -13.61 2.00
C GLU A 26 12.91 -14.96 2.21
N VAL A 27 12.66 -15.87 1.31
CA VAL A 27 13.22 -17.23 1.37
C VAL A 27 14.74 -17.21 1.21
N ALA A 28 15.28 -16.31 0.38
CA ALA A 28 16.73 -16.14 0.20
C ALA A 28 17.40 -15.65 1.49
N MET A 29 16.81 -14.68 2.20
CA MET A 29 17.33 -14.17 3.47
C MET A 29 17.27 -15.22 4.59
N ASP A 30 16.17 -15.99 4.66
CA ASP A 30 16.07 -17.12 5.59
C ASP A 30 17.13 -18.19 5.32
N SER A 31 17.42 -18.44 4.03
CA SER A 31 18.48 -19.38 3.62
C SER A 31 19.85 -18.88 4.05
N LEU A 32 20.13 -17.58 3.90
CA LEU A 32 21.37 -16.94 4.36
C LEU A 32 21.52 -17.02 5.89
N GLY A 33 20.43 -16.78 6.64
CA GLY A 33 20.42 -16.93 8.08
C GLY A 33 20.74 -18.35 8.52
N THR A 34 20.11 -19.35 7.89
CA THR A 34 20.37 -20.77 8.15
C THR A 34 21.81 -21.14 7.82
N LEU A 35 22.37 -20.63 6.72
CA LEU A 35 23.76 -20.88 6.32
C LEU A 35 24.73 -20.27 7.34
N ALA A 36 24.47 -19.08 7.84
CA ALA A 36 25.30 -18.42 8.85
C ALA A 36 25.35 -19.24 10.15
N VAL A 37 24.23 -19.80 10.59
CA VAL A 37 24.17 -20.68 11.76
C VAL A 37 24.98 -21.96 11.53
N ILE A 38 24.87 -22.59 10.37
CA ILE A 38 25.63 -23.80 10.04
C ILE A 38 27.16 -23.51 10.03
N ILE A 39 27.56 -22.40 9.41
CA ILE A 39 28.96 -21.98 9.39
C ILE A 39 29.47 -21.71 10.81
N SER A 40 28.69 -21.01 11.63
CA SER A 40 29.03 -20.76 13.04
C SER A 40 29.25 -22.05 13.82
N ALA A 41 28.35 -23.04 13.67
CA ALA A 41 28.46 -24.32 14.31
C ALA A 41 29.73 -25.10 13.87
N ILE A 42 30.05 -25.07 12.57
CA ILE A 42 31.26 -25.70 12.04
C ILE A 42 32.52 -25.03 12.61
N VAL A 43 32.56 -23.70 12.65
CA VAL A 43 33.69 -22.93 13.21
C VAL A 43 33.89 -23.27 14.69
N LEU A 44 32.78 -23.30 15.48
CA LEU A 44 32.81 -23.66 16.88
C LEU A 44 33.38 -25.07 17.08
N MET A 45 32.92 -26.05 16.30
CA MET A 45 33.37 -27.43 16.40
C MET A 45 34.81 -27.62 15.98
N ALA A 46 35.29 -26.88 14.96
CA ALA A 46 36.64 -27.01 14.41
C ALA A 46 37.70 -26.24 15.20
N THR A 47 37.33 -25.11 15.78
CA THR A 47 38.29 -24.17 16.40
C THR A 47 38.07 -23.97 17.91
N GLY A 48 36.94 -24.40 18.46
CA GLY A 48 36.58 -24.11 19.85
C GLY A 48 36.27 -22.60 20.10
N PHE A 49 36.00 -21.82 19.04
CA PHE A 49 35.77 -20.38 19.14
C PHE A 49 34.33 -20.10 19.57
N ASP A 50 34.08 -19.98 20.85
CA ASP A 50 32.75 -19.86 21.48
C ASP A 50 32.00 -18.61 21.04
N ARG A 51 32.70 -17.58 20.54
CA ARG A 51 32.08 -16.32 20.11
C ARG A 51 31.51 -16.36 18.69
N ALA A 52 31.77 -17.43 17.93
CA ALA A 52 31.31 -17.57 16.55
C ALA A 52 29.78 -17.48 16.46
N ASP A 53 29.07 -18.09 17.40
CA ASP A 53 27.60 -18.07 17.47
C ASP A 53 27.06 -16.68 17.77
N ALA A 54 27.64 -15.97 18.72
CA ALA A 54 27.28 -14.59 19.03
C ALA A 54 27.50 -13.63 17.84
N ILE A 55 28.60 -13.81 17.13
CA ILE A 55 28.90 -13.00 15.93
C ILE A 55 27.87 -13.30 14.82
N ALA A 56 27.58 -14.57 14.57
CA ALA A 56 26.58 -14.96 13.58
C ALA A 56 25.19 -14.39 13.94
N ALA A 57 24.78 -14.46 15.21
CA ALA A 57 23.53 -13.91 15.69
C ALA A 57 23.44 -12.38 15.46
N VAL A 58 24.51 -11.64 15.74
CA VAL A 58 24.56 -10.18 15.48
C VAL A 58 24.47 -9.87 13.98
N VAL A 59 25.19 -10.61 13.14
CA VAL A 59 25.13 -10.43 11.69
C VAL A 59 23.71 -10.69 11.16
N ILE A 60 23.07 -11.77 11.59
CA ILE A 60 21.70 -12.09 11.21
C ILE A 60 20.73 -10.99 11.67
N ALA A 61 20.86 -10.53 12.91
CA ALA A 61 20.03 -9.45 13.44
C ALA A 61 20.18 -8.15 12.63
N LEU A 62 21.41 -7.76 12.27
CA LEU A 62 21.67 -6.58 11.45
C LEU A 62 21.10 -6.70 10.03
N LEU A 63 21.06 -7.89 9.46
CA LEU A 63 20.45 -8.14 8.14
C LEU A 63 18.91 -8.13 8.19
N MET A 64 18.33 -8.65 9.27
CA MET A 64 16.88 -8.74 9.43
C MET A 64 16.22 -7.44 9.89
N PHE A 65 16.91 -6.65 10.73
CA PHE A 65 16.34 -5.44 11.32
C PHE A 65 15.83 -4.42 10.29
N PRO A 66 16.58 -4.01 9.25
CA PRO A 66 16.11 -3.04 8.27
C PRO A 66 14.85 -3.51 7.56
N ARG A 67 14.77 -4.79 7.27
CA ARG A 67 13.62 -5.40 6.60
C ARG A 67 12.38 -5.40 7.48
N ALA A 68 12.51 -5.83 8.74
CA ALA A 68 11.42 -5.79 9.71
C ALA A 68 10.90 -4.37 9.86
N PHE A 69 11.78 -3.37 9.92
CA PHE A 69 11.41 -1.96 10.01
C PHE A 69 10.62 -1.48 8.79
N VAL A 70 11.05 -1.82 7.57
CA VAL A 70 10.33 -1.48 6.33
C VAL A 70 8.94 -2.12 6.31
N LEU A 71 8.84 -3.41 6.69
CA LEU A 71 7.57 -4.11 6.74
C LEU A 71 6.60 -3.50 7.75
N ILE A 72 7.09 -3.18 8.95
CA ILE A 72 6.29 -2.50 9.99
C ILE A 72 5.79 -1.16 9.46
N ARG A 73 6.66 -0.35 8.84
CA ARG A 73 6.27 0.95 8.28
C ARG A 73 5.20 0.81 7.20
N GLN A 74 5.33 -0.15 6.29
CA GLN A 74 4.34 -0.40 5.24
C GLN A 74 3.00 -0.85 5.82
N THR A 75 3.03 -1.76 6.80
CA THR A 75 1.82 -2.23 7.48
C THR A 75 1.13 -1.11 8.25
N LEU A 76 1.89 -0.28 8.96
CA LEU A 76 1.35 0.88 9.66
C LEU A 76 0.74 1.89 8.68
N ALA A 77 1.36 2.15 7.54
CA ALA A 77 0.82 3.06 6.54
C ALA A 77 -0.57 2.62 6.04
N VAL A 78 -0.78 1.30 5.86
CA VAL A 78 -2.09 0.75 5.51
C VAL A 78 -3.09 0.87 6.68
N LEU A 79 -2.67 0.55 7.91
CA LEU A 79 -3.54 0.58 9.09
C LEU A 79 -3.97 2.00 9.50
N ILE A 80 -3.13 3.00 9.23
CA ILE A 80 -3.41 4.42 9.55
C ILE A 80 -4.05 5.14 8.34
N GLU A 81 -4.35 4.39 7.27
CA GLU A 81 -5.00 4.91 6.07
C GLU A 81 -4.26 6.10 5.43
N PHE A 82 -2.93 6.03 5.38
CA PHE A 82 -2.15 7.05 4.69
C PHE A 82 -2.52 7.15 3.22
N THR A 83 -2.54 8.39 2.72
CA THR A 83 -2.71 8.68 1.30
C THR A 83 -1.68 7.90 0.48
N PRO A 84 -2.10 7.23 -0.60
CA PRO A 84 -1.19 6.49 -1.47
C PRO A 84 -0.09 7.36 -2.05
N ASP A 85 1.13 6.82 -2.13
CA ASP A 85 2.24 7.51 -2.80
C ASP A 85 1.87 7.84 -4.26
N GLY A 86 2.09 9.09 -4.64
CA GLY A 86 1.81 9.57 -6.00
C GLY A 86 0.38 10.07 -6.24
N LEU A 87 -0.48 10.12 -5.23
CA LEU A 87 -1.80 10.75 -5.29
C LEU A 87 -1.78 12.08 -4.52
N ASP A 88 -2.03 13.18 -5.22
CA ASP A 88 -2.19 14.52 -4.62
C ASP A 88 -3.66 14.79 -4.36
N LEU A 89 -4.06 14.83 -3.08
CA LEU A 89 -5.46 15.11 -2.69
C LEU A 89 -5.91 16.54 -3.02
N ASP A 90 -5.01 17.50 -3.09
CA ASP A 90 -5.36 18.86 -3.49
C ASP A 90 -5.70 18.92 -4.99
N GLU A 91 -5.01 18.13 -5.80
CA GLU A 91 -5.34 17.97 -7.21
C GLU A 91 -6.67 17.24 -7.40
N VAL A 92 -6.90 16.16 -6.66
CA VAL A 92 -8.20 15.46 -6.64
C VAL A 92 -9.33 16.42 -6.27
N ARG A 93 -9.16 17.20 -5.21
CA ARG A 93 -10.12 18.22 -4.77
C ARG A 93 -10.45 19.22 -5.88
N LYS A 94 -9.44 19.73 -6.58
CA LYS A 94 -9.65 20.66 -7.69
C LYS A 94 -10.45 20.05 -8.84
N HIS A 95 -10.19 18.79 -9.18
CA HIS A 95 -10.93 18.08 -10.23
C HIS A 95 -12.38 17.82 -9.85
N ILE A 96 -12.64 17.52 -8.58
CA ILE A 96 -14.01 17.34 -8.06
C ILE A 96 -14.76 18.69 -8.08
N LEU A 97 -14.12 19.77 -7.61
CA LEU A 97 -14.72 21.11 -7.61
C LEU A 97 -14.98 21.68 -9.01
N ALA A 98 -14.27 21.17 -10.03
CA ALA A 98 -14.48 21.58 -11.41
C ALA A 98 -15.67 20.88 -12.10
N GLN A 99 -16.34 19.94 -11.42
CA GLN A 99 -17.52 19.28 -11.97
C GLN A 99 -18.76 20.20 -11.83
N ASP A 100 -19.65 20.10 -12.83
CA ASP A 100 -20.90 20.85 -12.83
C ASP A 100 -21.73 20.50 -11.59
N HIS A 101 -22.42 21.48 -11.04
CA HIS A 101 -23.28 21.41 -9.86
C HIS A 101 -22.55 21.14 -8.54
N VAL A 102 -21.22 21.03 -8.51
CA VAL A 102 -20.43 20.87 -7.30
C VAL A 102 -20.08 22.24 -6.72
N VAL A 103 -20.47 22.47 -5.47
CA VAL A 103 -20.26 23.73 -4.73
C VAL A 103 -19.14 23.61 -3.71
N GLY A 104 -18.93 22.41 -3.15
CA GLY A 104 -17.94 22.18 -2.11
C GLY A 104 -17.48 20.72 -2.01
N VAL A 105 -16.31 20.53 -1.42
CA VAL A 105 -15.75 19.20 -1.09
C VAL A 105 -15.10 19.25 0.27
N HIS A 106 -15.50 18.36 1.15
CA HIS A 106 -14.86 18.18 2.46
C HIS A 106 -14.72 16.69 2.80
N ASP A 107 -13.98 16.37 3.87
CA ASP A 107 -13.68 15.01 4.30
C ASP A 107 -13.17 14.11 3.15
N LEU A 108 -12.28 14.69 2.33
CA LEU A 108 -11.65 13.97 1.24
C LEU A 108 -10.51 13.11 1.77
N HIS A 109 -10.68 11.81 1.71
CA HIS A 109 -9.71 10.80 2.13
C HIS A 109 -9.42 9.82 1.01
N ALA A 110 -8.16 9.40 0.93
CA ALA A 110 -7.76 8.28 0.07
C ALA A 110 -6.82 7.37 0.84
N SER A 111 -7.06 6.08 0.76
CA SER A 111 -6.24 5.07 1.43
C SER A 111 -5.98 3.86 0.51
N THR A 112 -4.91 3.13 0.83
CA THR A 112 -4.58 1.87 0.15
C THR A 112 -5.14 0.70 0.95
N ILE A 113 -6.09 -0.04 0.39
CA ILE A 113 -6.64 -1.24 1.02
C ILE A 113 -5.72 -2.45 0.80
N SER A 114 -5.16 -2.55 -0.40
CA SER A 114 -4.20 -3.59 -0.77
C SER A 114 -3.32 -3.11 -1.92
N THR A 115 -2.30 -3.89 -2.30
CA THR A 115 -1.40 -3.54 -3.39
C THR A 115 -2.16 -3.22 -4.68
N GLY A 116 -2.11 -1.97 -5.12
CA GLY A 116 -2.78 -1.50 -6.33
C GLY A 116 -4.29 -1.27 -6.19
N LEU A 117 -4.85 -1.34 -4.98
CA LEU A 117 -6.24 -1.05 -4.69
C LEU A 117 -6.36 0.18 -3.80
N VAL A 118 -6.66 1.30 -4.42
CA VAL A 118 -6.91 2.58 -3.74
C VAL A 118 -8.40 2.80 -3.61
N GLN A 119 -8.81 3.20 -2.41
CA GLN A 119 -10.16 3.66 -2.10
C GLN A 119 -10.11 5.18 -1.87
N LEU A 120 -11.13 5.87 -2.36
CA LEU A 120 -11.36 7.30 -2.10
C LEU A 120 -12.75 7.50 -1.53
N SER A 121 -12.85 8.35 -0.52
CA SER A 121 -14.13 8.81 0.02
C SER A 121 -14.12 10.34 0.14
N ALA A 122 -15.26 10.95 -0.12
CA ALA A 122 -15.43 12.39 0.04
C ALA A 122 -16.91 12.75 0.27
N HIS A 123 -17.11 13.83 0.99
CA HIS A 123 -18.37 14.52 1.05
C HIS A 123 -18.38 15.65 0.01
N VAL A 124 -19.38 15.64 -0.85
CA VAL A 124 -19.48 16.57 -1.96
C VAL A 124 -20.77 17.35 -1.83
N THR A 125 -20.64 18.64 -1.59
CA THR A 125 -21.77 19.57 -1.56
C THR A 125 -22.18 19.90 -2.97
N ILE A 126 -23.43 19.65 -3.34
CA ILE A 126 -24.01 19.99 -4.63
C ILE A 126 -25.11 21.02 -4.50
N GLU A 127 -25.45 21.67 -5.61
CA GLU A 127 -26.53 22.64 -5.68
C GLU A 127 -27.86 22.03 -5.22
N PRO A 128 -28.65 22.70 -4.35
CA PRO A 128 -29.92 22.16 -3.80
C PRO A 128 -30.91 21.73 -4.88
N GLU A 129 -30.94 22.44 -5.99
CA GLU A 129 -31.80 22.17 -7.14
C GLU A 129 -31.55 20.78 -7.72
N CYS A 130 -30.29 20.30 -7.64
CA CYS A 130 -29.89 19.00 -8.17
C CYS A 130 -30.52 17.82 -7.40
N PHE A 131 -31.02 18.03 -6.18
CA PHE A 131 -31.78 17.01 -5.43
C PHE A 131 -33.25 16.92 -5.84
N THR A 132 -33.77 17.98 -6.45
CA THR A 132 -35.18 18.05 -6.88
C THR A 132 -35.34 17.78 -8.36
N ASP A 133 -34.27 17.91 -9.15
CA ASP A 133 -34.25 17.62 -10.59
C ASP A 133 -34.02 16.13 -10.83
N ASP A 134 -34.85 15.54 -11.68
CA ASP A 134 -34.86 14.09 -11.94
C ASP A 134 -33.57 13.67 -12.65
N GLY A 135 -32.70 12.98 -11.92
CA GLY A 135 -31.44 12.43 -12.44
C GLY A 135 -30.19 13.28 -12.21
N CYS A 136 -30.28 14.58 -11.88
CA CYS A 136 -29.12 15.46 -11.73
C CYS A 136 -28.09 14.93 -10.69
N ALA A 137 -28.53 14.55 -9.51
CA ALA A 137 -27.65 14.01 -8.47
C ALA A 137 -26.99 12.69 -8.91
N THR A 138 -27.72 11.83 -9.63
CA THR A 138 -27.20 10.58 -10.16
C THR A 138 -26.15 10.82 -11.23
N ASP A 139 -26.39 11.74 -12.16
CA ASP A 139 -25.47 12.10 -13.23
C ASP A 139 -24.21 12.75 -12.66
N THR A 140 -24.35 13.61 -11.65
CA THR A 140 -23.21 14.21 -10.95
C THR A 140 -22.35 13.13 -10.28
N LEU A 141 -22.98 12.16 -9.58
CA LEU A 141 -22.27 11.04 -8.97
C LEU A 141 -21.48 10.22 -9.99
N LEU A 142 -22.09 9.89 -11.13
CA LEU A 142 -21.43 9.14 -12.19
C LEU A 142 -20.24 9.91 -12.80
N ARG A 143 -20.38 11.23 -12.98
CA ARG A 143 -19.27 12.07 -13.45
C ARG A 143 -18.13 12.13 -12.44
N LEU A 144 -18.42 12.26 -11.16
CA LEU A 144 -17.42 12.24 -10.09
C LEU A 144 -16.64 10.92 -10.07
N GLN A 145 -17.36 9.78 -10.10
CA GLN A 145 -16.73 8.46 -10.13
C GLN A 145 -15.84 8.27 -11.36
N LYS A 146 -16.29 8.71 -12.53
CA LYS A 146 -15.51 8.65 -13.76
C LYS A 146 -14.30 9.57 -13.72
N CYS A 147 -14.47 10.78 -13.19
CA CYS A 147 -13.38 11.74 -13.05
C CYS A 147 -12.22 11.17 -12.23
N VAL A 148 -12.51 10.62 -11.04
CA VAL A 148 -11.45 10.08 -10.18
C VAL A 148 -10.84 8.77 -10.71
N ALA A 149 -11.60 8.01 -11.49
CA ALA A 149 -11.10 6.77 -12.09
C ALA A 149 -10.11 7.01 -13.25
N ASP A 150 -10.33 8.07 -14.05
CA ASP A 150 -9.66 8.24 -15.34
C ASP A 150 -8.52 9.28 -15.31
N HIS A 151 -8.51 10.23 -14.37
CA HIS A 151 -7.64 11.41 -14.46
C HIS A 151 -6.35 11.35 -13.62
N PHE A 152 -6.17 10.33 -12.78
CA PHE A 152 -5.03 10.28 -11.87
C PHE A 152 -4.05 9.14 -12.21
N PRO A 153 -2.73 9.35 -11.97
CA PRO A 153 -1.72 8.33 -12.25
C PRO A 153 -1.90 7.07 -11.39
N VAL A 154 -2.52 7.23 -10.21
CA VAL A 154 -2.90 6.11 -9.34
C VAL A 154 -4.36 5.76 -9.65
N PRO A 155 -4.68 4.56 -10.17
CA PRO A 155 -6.04 4.20 -10.54
C PRO A 155 -6.94 4.07 -9.30
N ILE A 156 -7.94 4.94 -9.19
CA ILE A 156 -8.93 4.94 -8.10
C ILE A 156 -10.16 4.17 -8.57
N LYS A 157 -10.18 2.85 -8.35
CA LYS A 157 -11.26 1.98 -8.81
C LYS A 157 -12.46 1.94 -7.86
N HIS A 158 -12.24 2.31 -6.59
CA HIS A 158 -13.27 2.34 -5.57
C HIS A 158 -13.40 3.75 -5.02
N SER A 159 -14.49 4.42 -5.36
CA SER A 159 -14.80 5.74 -4.83
C SER A 159 -16.21 5.75 -4.23
N THR A 160 -16.32 6.37 -3.07
CA THR A 160 -17.59 6.60 -2.37
C THR A 160 -17.76 8.11 -2.19
N PHE A 161 -18.86 8.64 -2.73
CA PHE A 161 -19.22 10.04 -2.57
C PHE A 161 -20.55 10.14 -1.83
N GLN A 162 -20.53 10.88 -0.73
CA GLN A 162 -21.75 11.32 -0.07
C GLN A 162 -22.11 12.67 -0.65
N LEU A 163 -23.26 12.75 -1.35
CA LEU A 163 -23.77 14.01 -1.86
C LEU A 163 -24.58 14.72 -0.79
N GLU A 164 -24.28 16.00 -0.58
CA GLU A 164 -24.89 16.83 0.46
C GLU A 164 -25.44 18.12 -0.12
N SER A 165 -26.55 18.59 0.44
CA SER A 165 -27.05 19.93 0.16
C SER A 165 -26.23 20.97 0.94
N ALA A 166 -26.07 22.17 0.37
CA ALA A 166 -25.37 23.28 1.00
C ALA A 166 -25.96 23.67 2.39
N GLU A 167 -27.18 23.26 2.67
CA GLU A 167 -27.85 23.48 3.97
C GLU A 167 -27.30 22.58 5.10
N TYR A 168 -26.66 21.45 4.75
CA TYR A 168 -26.13 20.45 5.69
C TYR A 168 -24.60 20.38 5.71
N ALA A 169 -23.90 21.13 4.85
CA ALA A 169 -22.46 21.19 4.82
C ALA A 169 -21.96 22.02 6.03
N ASN A 170 -21.49 21.35 7.06
CA ASN A 170 -20.84 21.97 8.23
C ASN A 170 -19.33 22.00 8.06
#